data_c1b7804ec1e38bfc120b90f23fd967a6
#
_entry.id   c1b7804ec1e38bfc120b90f23fd967a6
#
_cell.length_a   1.000
_cell.length_b   1.000
_cell.length_c   1.000
_cell.angle_alpha   90.00
_cell.angle_beta   90.00
_cell.angle_gamma   90.00
#
_symmetry.space_group_name_H-M   'P 1'
#
loop_
_entity.id
_entity.type
_entity.pdbx_description
1 polymer ?
#
loop_
_entity_poly.entity_id
_entity_poly.type
_entity_poly.pdbx_seq_one_letter_code
_entity_poly.pdbx_strand_id
1 'polypeptide(L)'
;MGKTNCGQMKNKVTLTLSIFLLTGFCFAQKLGSFAGGFLRMGTSARAVAMGSSFTAEIDEGFAAYHNPATLVHLKKSHAGFSNHFLMLDRQLMAANFSMPLPPSASIGVSWIGAGVDQIDGRNLAGQHTKNLSTSENSYMLSFAQTILPWLSVGLNVKVLRHQLPVNTMDLTGKGVGMDFGIFIKTASGANYGLMIQDLNSRYQWKTDKIYERGKVYIEQFPTLYRFGSTFNYNNTYVTADAGVAMSGSSIVGYVARIGVEYQYLEHYYLRGGFGNGRVGVGLGLDWSLFEDLDSRLDYSFALEGAAGISHVFTYAFSF
;
A
#
# COMPACT_ATOMS: atom_id res chain seq x y z
N MET A 1 -2.67 34.96 -40.32
CA MET A 1 -2.36 35.28 -38.91
C MET A 1 -3.11 34.27 -38.03
N GLY A 2 -2.49 33.15 -37.57
CA GLY A 2 -3.21 32.14 -36.81
C GLY A 2 -2.37 30.95 -36.31
N LYS A 3 -1.04 30.93 -36.52
CA LYS A 3 -0.19 29.79 -36.15
C LYS A 3 0.67 29.97 -34.89
N THR A 4 0.71 31.16 -34.26
CA THR A 4 1.62 31.48 -33.13
C THR A 4 1.05 31.15 -31.74
N ASN A 5 -0.25 30.98 -31.57
CA ASN A 5 -0.85 30.77 -30.24
C ASN A 5 -0.82 29.32 -29.72
N CYS A 6 -0.78 28.31 -30.59
CA CYS A 6 -0.82 26.90 -30.16
C CYS A 6 0.52 26.44 -29.56
N GLY A 7 1.65 26.95 -30.07
CA GLY A 7 2.99 26.64 -29.55
C GLY A 7 3.25 27.25 -28.16
N GLN A 8 2.82 28.48 -27.95
CA GLN A 8 2.98 29.14 -26.65
C GLN A 8 2.11 28.53 -25.54
N MET A 9 0.92 28.03 -25.90
CA MET A 9 0.04 27.36 -24.95
C MET A 9 0.59 25.98 -24.52
N LYS A 10 1.15 25.22 -25.46
CA LYS A 10 1.83 23.95 -25.16
C LYS A 10 3.04 24.17 -24.23
N ASN A 11 3.88 25.15 -24.49
CA ASN A 11 5.03 25.45 -23.65
C ASN A 11 4.64 25.94 -22.24
N LYS A 12 3.57 26.71 -22.09
CA LYS A 12 3.05 27.14 -20.79
C LYS A 12 2.51 25.97 -19.98
N VAL A 13 1.76 25.07 -20.61
CA VAL A 13 1.23 23.84 -19.95
C VAL A 13 2.36 22.93 -19.53
N THR A 14 3.40 22.75 -20.38
CA THR A 14 4.57 21.93 -20.05
C THR A 14 5.38 22.54 -18.90
N LEU A 15 5.58 23.86 -18.90
CA LEU A 15 6.29 24.56 -17.84
C LEU A 15 5.52 24.52 -16.52
N THR A 16 4.21 24.70 -16.53
CA THR A 16 3.37 24.60 -15.33
C THR A 16 3.35 23.19 -14.76
N LEU A 17 3.29 22.17 -15.61
CA LEU A 17 3.35 20.75 -15.20
C LEU A 17 4.73 20.41 -14.61
N SER A 18 5.82 20.93 -15.19
CA SER A 18 7.19 20.74 -14.69
C SER A 18 7.40 21.43 -13.33
N ILE A 19 6.86 22.63 -13.11
CA ILE A 19 6.92 23.34 -11.84
C ILE A 19 6.10 22.60 -10.77
N PHE A 20 4.93 22.06 -11.12
CA PHE A 20 4.11 21.26 -10.19
C PHE A 20 4.80 19.95 -9.79
N LEU A 21 5.51 19.29 -10.70
CA LEU A 21 6.34 18.12 -10.43
C LEU A 21 7.54 18.45 -9.51
N LEU A 22 8.18 19.60 -9.68
CA LEU A 22 9.34 20.02 -8.88
C LEU A 22 8.96 20.46 -7.45
N THR A 23 7.80 21.07 -7.24
CA THR A 23 7.35 21.50 -5.91
C THR A 23 6.88 20.33 -5.02
N GLY A 24 6.52 19.19 -5.60
CA GLY A 24 6.16 17.98 -4.86
C GLY A 24 7.33 17.34 -4.08
N PHE A 25 8.60 17.69 -4.39
CA PHE A 25 9.78 17.09 -3.76
C PHE A 25 10.23 17.76 -2.44
N CYS A 26 9.63 18.88 -2.04
CA CYS A 26 10.15 19.68 -0.90
C CYS A 26 9.42 19.50 0.42
N PHE A 27 8.41 18.64 0.53
CA PHE A 27 7.74 18.41 1.81
C PHE A 27 8.42 17.28 2.59
N ALA A 28 9.35 17.63 3.49
CA ALA A 28 9.85 16.70 4.50
C ALA A 28 8.69 16.23 5.37
N GLN A 29 8.18 15.04 5.13
CA GLN A 29 7.08 14.47 5.89
C GLN A 29 7.60 13.90 7.22
N LYS A 30 7.03 14.34 8.33
CA LYS A 30 7.29 13.76 9.66
C LYS A 30 6.76 12.31 9.79
N LEU A 31 6.05 11.84 8.77
CA LEU A 31 5.36 10.54 8.76
C LEU A 31 6.32 9.35 8.97
N GLY A 32 7.58 9.46 8.60
CA GLY A 32 8.60 8.41 8.75
C GLY A 32 8.97 8.10 10.21
N SER A 33 8.71 9.01 11.14
CA SER A 33 9.03 8.81 12.57
C SER A 33 7.92 8.10 13.36
N PHE A 34 6.79 7.79 12.73
CA PHE A 34 5.67 7.09 13.37
C PHE A 34 5.70 5.59 13.07
N ALA A 35 5.16 4.80 14.00
CA ALA A 35 4.96 3.37 13.85
C ALA A 35 4.19 2.99 12.58
N GLY A 36 4.29 1.73 12.17
CA GLY A 36 3.57 1.18 11.04
C GLY A 36 4.08 1.66 9.67
N GLY A 37 5.36 2.01 9.56
CA GLY A 37 6.00 2.42 8.30
C GLY A 37 5.80 1.42 7.17
N PHE A 38 5.89 0.13 7.48
CA PHE A 38 5.72 -0.96 6.53
C PHE A 38 4.31 -1.03 5.92
N LEU A 39 3.28 -0.63 6.67
CA LEU A 39 1.90 -0.54 6.18
C LEU A 39 1.66 0.66 5.25
N ARG A 40 2.66 1.44 4.90
CA ARG A 40 2.56 2.58 3.98
C ARG A 40 3.33 2.38 2.68
N MET A 41 3.86 1.17 2.45
CA MET A 41 4.74 0.88 1.32
C MET A 41 4.03 0.38 0.06
N GLY A 42 2.83 -0.09 0.13
CA GLY A 42 2.16 -0.83 -0.95
C GLY A 42 2.35 -2.33 -0.77
N THR A 43 1.47 -3.14 -1.36
CA THR A 43 1.40 -4.58 -1.08
C THR A 43 1.63 -5.46 -2.30
N SER A 44 1.48 -4.93 -3.50
CA SER A 44 1.67 -5.68 -4.75
C SER A 44 2.57 -4.92 -5.72
N ALA A 45 3.16 -5.64 -6.67
CA ALA A 45 3.95 -5.03 -7.74
C ALA A 45 3.11 -4.07 -8.58
N ARG A 46 1.85 -4.42 -8.88
CA ARG A 46 0.91 -3.55 -9.57
C ARG A 46 0.69 -2.25 -8.81
N ALA A 47 0.42 -2.34 -7.50
CA ALA A 47 0.21 -1.16 -6.67
C ALA A 47 1.47 -0.28 -6.61
N VAL A 48 2.65 -0.86 -6.38
CA VAL A 48 3.91 -0.12 -6.31
C VAL A 48 4.22 0.58 -7.63
N ALA A 49 4.05 -0.10 -8.77
CA ALA A 49 4.24 0.48 -10.09
C ALA A 49 3.32 1.67 -10.35
N MET A 50 2.09 1.65 -9.82
CA MET A 50 1.10 2.71 -9.97
C MET A 50 1.08 3.71 -8.80
N GLY A 51 2.23 3.90 -8.11
CA GLY A 51 2.38 4.86 -7.02
C GLY A 51 1.51 4.54 -5.79
N SER A 52 0.94 3.34 -5.68
CA SER A 52 0.00 2.89 -4.64
C SER A 52 -1.27 3.73 -4.54
N SER A 53 -1.78 4.25 -5.66
CA SER A 53 -3.00 5.05 -5.76
C SER A 53 -4.26 4.19 -5.92
N PHE A 54 -4.53 3.32 -4.94
CA PHE A 54 -5.51 2.24 -5.05
C PHE A 54 -6.72 2.38 -4.11
N THR A 55 -7.01 3.57 -3.61
CA THR A 55 -8.16 3.78 -2.72
C THR A 55 -9.52 3.54 -3.40
N ALA A 56 -9.59 3.64 -4.73
CA ALA A 56 -10.81 3.34 -5.51
C ALA A 56 -10.60 2.19 -6.52
N GLU A 57 -9.57 1.35 -6.32
CA GLU A 57 -9.25 0.22 -7.20
C GLU A 57 -10.15 -0.99 -6.90
N ILE A 58 -10.67 -1.66 -7.93
CA ILE A 58 -11.59 -2.81 -7.81
C ILE A 58 -11.06 -4.11 -8.42
N ASP A 59 -10.03 -4.04 -9.24
CA ASP A 59 -9.48 -5.19 -9.97
C ASP A 59 -8.13 -5.62 -9.40
N GLU A 60 -8.06 -5.70 -8.07
CA GLU A 60 -6.85 -6.04 -7.35
C GLU A 60 -7.17 -6.95 -6.16
N GLY A 61 -6.53 -8.10 -6.09
CA GLY A 61 -6.75 -9.03 -5.00
C GLY A 61 -6.27 -8.52 -3.64
N PHE A 62 -5.26 -7.67 -3.63
CA PHE A 62 -4.81 -6.98 -2.41
C PHE A 62 -5.67 -5.74 -2.07
N ALA A 63 -6.82 -5.58 -2.73
CA ALA A 63 -7.72 -4.43 -2.56
C ALA A 63 -8.14 -4.20 -1.11
N ALA A 64 -8.34 -5.27 -0.32
CA ALA A 64 -8.68 -5.17 1.09
C ALA A 64 -7.76 -4.26 1.90
N TYR A 65 -6.47 -4.27 1.60
CA TYR A 65 -5.50 -3.41 2.23
C TYR A 65 -5.67 -1.94 1.82
N HIS A 66 -5.96 -1.69 0.56
CA HIS A 66 -6.09 -0.33 0.03
C HIS A 66 -7.45 0.30 0.37
N ASN A 67 -8.52 -0.48 0.27
CA ASN A 67 -9.88 -0.10 0.65
C ASN A 67 -10.75 -1.37 0.77
N PRO A 68 -11.13 -1.82 1.97
CA PRO A 68 -11.93 -3.05 2.11
C PRO A 68 -13.26 -2.99 1.37
N ALA A 69 -13.86 -1.81 1.17
CA ALA A 69 -15.15 -1.69 0.48
C ALA A 69 -15.12 -2.15 -0.98
N THR A 70 -13.94 -2.24 -1.61
CA THR A 70 -13.81 -2.67 -3.01
C THR A 70 -13.88 -4.19 -3.18
N LEU A 71 -13.73 -4.97 -2.11
CA LEU A 71 -13.78 -6.44 -2.14
C LEU A 71 -15.09 -7.00 -2.71
N VAL A 72 -16.22 -6.31 -2.55
CA VAL A 72 -17.52 -6.77 -3.09
C VAL A 72 -17.57 -6.84 -4.62
N HIS A 73 -16.58 -6.24 -5.29
CA HIS A 73 -16.46 -6.26 -6.75
C HIS A 73 -15.65 -7.44 -7.28
N LEU A 74 -15.07 -8.26 -6.40
CA LEU A 74 -14.44 -9.53 -6.78
C LEU A 74 -15.50 -10.48 -7.35
N LYS A 75 -15.25 -10.98 -8.56
CA LYS A 75 -16.14 -11.93 -9.25
C LYS A 75 -15.83 -13.38 -8.92
N LYS A 76 -14.56 -13.67 -8.60
CA LYS A 76 -14.00 -14.98 -8.28
C LYS A 76 -13.25 -14.90 -6.96
N SER A 77 -13.00 -16.03 -6.32
CA SER A 77 -12.03 -16.10 -5.23
C SER A 77 -10.66 -15.72 -5.74
N HIS A 78 -9.90 -15.01 -4.92
CA HIS A 78 -8.59 -14.51 -5.29
C HIS A 78 -7.57 -14.85 -4.21
N ALA A 79 -6.40 -15.33 -4.63
CA ALA A 79 -5.25 -15.48 -3.75
C ALA A 79 -4.02 -14.87 -4.41
N GLY A 80 -3.16 -14.25 -3.59
CA GLY A 80 -1.97 -13.59 -4.08
C GLY A 80 -0.84 -13.60 -3.06
N PHE A 81 0.38 -13.59 -3.59
CA PHE A 81 1.60 -13.46 -2.82
C PHE A 81 2.51 -12.42 -3.49
N SER A 82 3.10 -11.56 -2.69
CA SER A 82 4.02 -10.53 -3.13
C SER A 82 5.28 -10.54 -2.29
N ASN A 83 6.42 -10.36 -2.94
CA ASN A 83 7.72 -10.24 -2.28
C ASN A 83 8.45 -9.00 -2.78
N HIS A 84 8.89 -8.15 -1.83
CA HIS A 84 9.62 -6.91 -2.08
C HIS A 84 11.07 -7.08 -1.63
N PHE A 85 11.98 -6.96 -2.56
CA PHE A 85 13.41 -6.91 -2.31
C PHE A 85 13.81 -5.45 -2.17
N LEU A 86 14.13 -5.05 -0.96
CA LEU A 86 14.51 -3.69 -0.60
C LEU A 86 16.01 -3.63 -0.34
N MET A 87 16.60 -2.47 -0.44
CA MET A 87 18.01 -2.29 -0.07
C MET A 87 18.22 -2.42 1.45
N LEU A 88 19.47 -2.67 1.86
CA LEU A 88 19.91 -2.81 3.25
C LEU A 88 19.26 -4.02 3.96
N ASP A 89 19.21 -5.17 3.29
CA ASP A 89 18.69 -6.44 3.80
C ASP A 89 17.25 -6.36 4.35
N ARG A 90 16.51 -5.32 3.91
CA ARG A 90 15.10 -5.15 4.23
C ARG A 90 14.24 -5.98 3.30
N GLN A 91 13.21 -6.58 3.85
CA GLN A 91 12.23 -7.36 3.11
C GLN A 91 10.83 -6.91 3.49
N LEU A 92 9.89 -6.98 2.54
CA LEU A 92 8.48 -6.89 2.79
C LEU A 92 7.78 -7.96 1.98
N MET A 93 6.92 -8.72 2.63
CA MET A 93 6.11 -9.75 2.00
C MET A 93 4.64 -9.48 2.29
N ALA A 94 3.78 -9.83 1.35
CA ALA A 94 2.34 -9.77 1.53
C ALA A 94 1.69 -11.01 0.93
N ALA A 95 0.68 -11.51 1.62
CA ALA A 95 -0.18 -12.57 1.13
C ALA A 95 -1.63 -12.22 1.41
N ASN A 96 -2.52 -12.61 0.51
CA ASN A 96 -3.95 -12.42 0.69
C ASN A 96 -4.74 -13.59 0.13
N PHE A 97 -5.91 -13.78 0.71
CA PHE A 97 -6.99 -14.58 0.16
C PHE A 97 -8.29 -13.82 0.36
N SER A 98 -9.10 -13.72 -0.70
CA SER A 98 -10.39 -13.03 -0.66
C SER A 98 -11.41 -13.79 -1.49
N MET A 99 -12.65 -13.80 -1.03
CA MET A 99 -13.73 -14.51 -1.72
C MET A 99 -15.04 -13.73 -1.64
N PRO A 100 -15.85 -13.77 -2.71
CA PRO A 100 -17.22 -13.26 -2.66
C PRO A 100 -18.09 -14.13 -1.76
N LEU A 101 -19.00 -13.50 -1.02
CA LEU A 101 -20.06 -14.12 -0.24
C LEU A 101 -21.42 -13.67 -0.81
N PRO A 102 -22.01 -14.42 -1.73
CA PRO A 102 -23.29 -14.05 -2.29
C PRO A 102 -24.38 -13.85 -1.22
N PRO A 103 -25.35 -12.92 -1.39
CA PRO A 103 -25.57 -12.18 -2.64
C PRO A 103 -24.81 -10.85 -2.76
N SER A 104 -24.23 -10.30 -1.69
CA SER A 104 -23.82 -8.88 -1.71
C SER A 104 -22.64 -8.55 -0.77
N ALA A 105 -21.96 -9.58 -0.26
CA ALA A 105 -20.83 -9.42 0.66
C ALA A 105 -19.55 -10.04 0.09
N SER A 106 -18.43 -9.74 0.74
CA SER A 106 -17.13 -10.40 0.51
C SER A 106 -16.33 -10.44 1.81
N ILE A 107 -15.46 -11.43 1.93
CA ILE A 107 -14.54 -11.59 3.05
C ILE A 107 -13.11 -11.76 2.52
N GLY A 108 -12.15 -11.34 3.32
CA GLY A 108 -10.74 -11.54 3.00
C GLY A 108 -9.89 -11.72 4.24
N VAL A 109 -8.79 -12.42 4.06
CA VAL A 109 -7.70 -12.50 5.04
C VAL A 109 -6.41 -12.07 4.35
N SER A 110 -5.61 -11.28 5.05
CA SER A 110 -4.34 -10.79 4.51
C SER A 110 -3.27 -10.79 5.59
N TRP A 111 -2.04 -10.99 5.16
CA TRP A 111 -0.86 -10.86 5.97
C TRP A 111 0.14 -9.95 5.27
N ILE A 112 0.74 -9.04 6.03
CA ILE A 112 1.85 -8.20 5.60
C ILE A 112 2.94 -8.34 6.65
N GLY A 113 4.12 -8.77 6.22
CA GLY A 113 5.31 -8.91 7.05
C GLY A 113 6.45 -8.08 6.50
N ALA A 114 7.14 -7.34 7.35
CA ALA A 114 8.35 -6.64 7.02
C ALA A 114 9.44 -6.95 8.05
N GLY A 115 10.70 -6.92 7.62
CA GLY A 115 11.80 -7.20 8.51
C GLY A 115 13.15 -6.80 7.95
N VAL A 116 14.13 -6.85 8.83
CA VAL A 116 15.54 -6.74 8.48
C VAL A 116 16.23 -7.93 9.12
N ASP A 117 16.89 -8.73 8.30
CA ASP A 117 17.70 -9.85 8.74
C ASP A 117 19.18 -9.44 8.78
N GLN A 118 19.99 -10.18 9.53
CA GLN A 118 21.45 -10.05 9.58
C GLN A 118 21.96 -8.65 9.98
N ILE A 119 21.27 -7.99 10.91
CA ILE A 119 21.76 -6.75 11.50
C ILE A 119 23.03 -7.07 12.31
N ASP A 120 24.17 -6.47 11.94
CA ASP A 120 25.47 -6.67 12.60
C ASP A 120 25.46 -6.09 14.02
N GLY A 121 25.21 -6.95 15.01
CA GLY A 121 25.23 -6.59 16.42
C GLY A 121 26.68 -6.40 16.91
N ARG A 122 26.98 -5.26 17.56
CA ARG A 122 28.30 -4.92 18.05
C ARG A 122 28.29 -4.57 19.53
N ASN A 123 29.40 -4.89 20.23
CA ASN A 123 29.62 -4.43 21.59
C ASN A 123 30.17 -2.99 21.64
N LEU A 124 30.37 -2.44 22.83
CA LEU A 124 30.90 -1.09 23.01
C LEU A 124 32.33 -0.89 22.46
N ALA A 125 33.08 -1.98 22.25
CA ALA A 125 34.39 -1.95 21.59
C ALA A 125 34.30 -2.09 20.06
N GLY A 126 33.11 -2.10 19.49
CA GLY A 126 32.90 -2.22 18.05
C GLY A 126 33.07 -3.64 17.49
N GLN A 127 33.28 -4.66 18.34
CA GLN A 127 33.44 -6.06 17.91
C GLN A 127 32.08 -6.69 17.63
N HIS A 128 32.02 -7.48 16.58
CA HIS A 128 30.82 -8.27 16.25
C HIS A 128 30.46 -9.22 17.40
N THR A 129 29.17 -9.26 17.75
CA THR A 129 28.65 -10.15 18.80
C THR A 129 27.74 -11.23 18.24
N LYS A 130 26.70 -10.85 17.54
CA LYS A 130 25.73 -11.75 16.90
C LYS A 130 24.96 -11.01 15.83
N ASN A 131 24.39 -11.75 14.89
CA ASN A 131 23.41 -11.17 13.95
C ASN A 131 22.07 -11.00 14.68
N LEU A 132 21.48 -9.84 14.51
CA LEU A 132 20.18 -9.46 15.04
C LEU A 132 19.17 -9.46 13.89
N SER A 133 17.89 -9.59 14.20
CA SER A 133 16.81 -9.43 13.26
C SER A 133 15.64 -8.67 13.90
N THR A 134 14.88 -7.99 13.08
CA THR A 134 13.61 -7.35 13.49
C THR A 134 12.50 -7.75 12.53
N SER A 135 11.28 -7.87 13.04
CA SER A 135 10.12 -8.18 12.18
C SER A 135 8.87 -7.45 12.64
N GLU A 136 8.14 -6.91 11.69
CA GLU A 136 6.81 -6.33 11.87
C GLU A 136 5.80 -7.13 11.06
N ASN A 137 4.68 -7.50 11.69
CA ASN A 137 3.63 -8.30 11.05
C ASN A 137 2.26 -7.69 11.32
N SER A 138 1.43 -7.67 10.29
CA SER A 138 0.02 -7.31 10.33
C SER A 138 -0.82 -8.44 9.76
N TYR A 139 -1.73 -8.96 10.53
CA TYR A 139 -2.75 -9.94 10.11
C TYR A 139 -4.07 -9.20 10.05
N MET A 140 -4.75 -9.26 8.91
CA MET A 140 -6.01 -8.54 8.67
C MET A 140 -7.13 -9.51 8.33
N LEU A 141 -8.27 -9.28 8.94
CA LEU A 141 -9.57 -9.84 8.55
C LEU A 141 -10.40 -8.71 7.96
N SER A 142 -10.88 -8.91 6.74
CA SER A 142 -11.62 -7.92 5.97
C SER A 142 -13.04 -8.40 5.71
N PHE A 143 -13.99 -7.49 5.81
CA PHE A 143 -15.38 -7.72 5.44
C PHE A 143 -15.89 -6.53 4.64
N ALA A 144 -16.65 -6.81 3.58
CA ALA A 144 -17.28 -5.81 2.76
C ALA A 144 -18.73 -6.16 2.44
N GLN A 145 -19.55 -5.13 2.30
CA GLN A 145 -20.98 -5.24 2.01
C GLN A 145 -21.43 -4.20 1.00
N THR A 146 -22.15 -4.63 -0.02
CA THR A 146 -22.88 -3.73 -0.90
C THR A 146 -24.14 -3.24 -0.18
N ILE A 147 -24.26 -1.94 0.00
CA ILE A 147 -25.43 -1.29 0.63
C ILE A 147 -26.44 -0.87 -0.42
N LEU A 148 -25.95 -0.28 -1.53
CA LEU A 148 -26.74 0.09 -2.70
C LEU A 148 -25.98 -0.35 -3.95
N PRO A 149 -26.62 -0.51 -5.11
CA PRO A 149 -25.94 -0.96 -6.34
C PRO A 149 -24.71 -0.11 -6.73
N TRP A 150 -24.64 1.13 -6.26
CA TRP A 150 -23.56 2.07 -6.49
C TRP A 150 -22.69 2.36 -5.26
N LEU A 151 -23.05 1.83 -4.06
CA LEU A 151 -22.38 2.12 -2.79
C LEU A 151 -22.03 0.84 -2.05
N SER A 152 -20.79 0.68 -1.69
CA SER A 152 -20.31 -0.37 -0.78
C SER A 152 -19.50 0.20 0.38
N VAL A 153 -19.49 -0.55 1.47
CA VAL A 153 -18.71 -0.26 2.67
C VAL A 153 -17.87 -1.46 3.07
N GLY A 154 -16.78 -1.22 3.77
CA GLY A 154 -15.91 -2.29 4.23
C GLY A 154 -15.17 -1.95 5.50
N LEU A 155 -14.76 -2.97 6.20
CA LEU A 155 -14.03 -2.91 7.47
C LEU A 155 -12.86 -3.90 7.45
N ASN A 156 -11.70 -3.45 7.93
CA ASN A 156 -10.59 -4.33 8.30
C ASN A 156 -10.42 -4.31 9.81
N VAL A 157 -10.16 -5.48 10.38
CA VAL A 157 -9.65 -5.63 11.75
C VAL A 157 -8.23 -6.17 11.64
N LYS A 158 -7.27 -5.50 12.29
CA LYS A 158 -5.85 -5.83 12.24
C LYS A 158 -5.33 -6.29 13.59
N VAL A 159 -4.52 -7.35 13.58
CA VAL A 159 -3.66 -7.75 14.69
C VAL A 159 -2.23 -7.42 14.30
N LEU A 160 -1.57 -6.64 15.13
CA LEU A 160 -0.24 -6.10 14.87
C LEU A 160 0.78 -6.73 15.83
N ARG A 161 1.94 -7.11 15.31
CA ARG A 161 3.06 -7.64 16.10
C ARG A 161 4.37 -7.09 15.57
N HIS A 162 5.19 -6.53 16.48
CA HIS A 162 6.53 -6.06 16.17
C HIS A 162 7.53 -6.69 17.14
N GLN A 163 8.60 -7.29 16.63
CA GLN A 163 9.67 -7.89 17.42
C GLN A 163 10.96 -7.08 17.22
N LEU A 164 11.54 -6.68 18.35
CA LEU A 164 12.83 -5.97 18.40
C LEU A 164 13.82 -6.80 19.21
N PRO A 165 15.05 -7.02 18.73
CA PRO A 165 16.09 -7.69 19.49
C PRO A 165 16.63 -6.74 20.57
N VAL A 166 16.50 -7.13 21.84
CA VAL A 166 17.01 -6.36 22.96
C VAL A 166 17.86 -7.26 23.84
N ASN A 167 19.18 -7.01 23.87
CA ASN A 167 20.13 -7.79 24.67
C ASN A 167 19.99 -9.32 24.51
N THR A 168 19.47 -10.00 25.52
CA THR A 168 19.30 -11.46 25.57
C THR A 168 17.89 -11.93 25.25
N MET A 169 16.92 -11.01 25.10
CA MET A 169 15.52 -11.32 24.90
C MET A 169 14.92 -10.44 23.79
N ASP A 170 13.90 -10.95 23.11
CA ASP A 170 13.14 -10.16 22.15
C ASP A 170 12.03 -9.37 22.85
N LEU A 171 12.01 -8.07 22.63
CA LEU A 171 10.91 -7.23 23.05
C LEU A 171 9.80 -7.29 21.99
N THR A 172 8.59 -7.67 22.38
CA THR A 172 7.45 -7.77 21.47
C THR A 172 6.43 -6.69 21.77
N GLY A 173 6.21 -5.81 20.79
CA GLY A 173 5.08 -4.90 20.70
C GLY A 173 3.87 -5.61 20.09
N LYS A 174 2.72 -5.51 20.74
CA LYS A 174 1.46 -6.09 20.24
C LYS A 174 0.41 -5.00 20.13
N GLY A 175 -0.48 -5.14 19.16
CA GLY A 175 -1.53 -4.17 18.97
C GLY A 175 -2.68 -4.66 18.13
N VAL A 176 -3.70 -3.82 18.06
CA VAL A 176 -4.85 -3.99 17.19
C VAL A 176 -5.10 -2.66 16.49
N GLY A 177 -5.74 -2.73 15.35
CA GLY A 177 -6.15 -1.56 14.57
C GLY A 177 -7.34 -1.88 13.70
N MET A 178 -7.96 -0.85 13.16
CA MET A 178 -9.10 -0.97 12.27
C MET A 178 -8.95 -0.02 11.08
N ASP A 179 -9.53 -0.41 9.95
CA ASP A 179 -9.70 0.47 8.79
C ASP A 179 -11.15 0.45 8.38
N PHE A 180 -11.63 1.57 7.87
CA PHE A 180 -12.97 1.71 7.34
C PHE A 180 -12.91 2.28 5.93
N GLY A 181 -13.64 1.65 5.01
CA GLY A 181 -13.69 2.01 3.60
C GLY A 181 -15.10 2.27 3.10
N ILE A 182 -15.20 3.20 2.16
CA ILE A 182 -16.40 3.44 1.34
C ILE A 182 -15.97 3.42 -0.12
N PHE A 183 -16.80 2.83 -0.96
CA PHE A 183 -16.57 2.84 -2.40
C PHE A 183 -17.86 3.20 -3.14
N ILE A 184 -17.73 4.06 -4.15
CA ILE A 184 -18.81 4.58 -4.98
C ILE A 184 -18.51 4.25 -6.44
N LYS A 185 -19.38 3.42 -7.02
CA LYS A 185 -19.34 3.07 -8.44
C LYS A 185 -20.25 3.99 -9.22
N THR A 186 -19.73 4.63 -10.28
CA THR A 186 -20.56 5.49 -11.13
C THR A 186 -20.85 4.86 -12.48
N ALA A 187 -21.93 5.30 -13.11
CA ALA A 187 -22.29 4.87 -14.45
C ALA A 187 -21.34 5.43 -15.54
N SER A 188 -20.57 6.47 -15.24
CA SER A 188 -19.65 7.12 -16.18
C SER A 188 -18.31 6.39 -16.36
N GLY A 189 -18.08 5.27 -15.63
CA GLY A 189 -16.80 4.56 -15.64
C GLY A 189 -15.75 5.13 -14.69
N ALA A 190 -16.03 6.27 -14.03
CA ALA A 190 -15.22 6.76 -12.93
C ALA A 190 -15.69 6.13 -11.61
N ASN A 191 -14.75 5.71 -10.76
CA ASN A 191 -15.08 5.23 -9.42
C ASN A 191 -14.40 6.12 -8.38
N TYR A 192 -14.98 6.18 -7.17
CA TYR A 192 -14.45 6.96 -6.06
C TYR A 192 -14.36 6.11 -4.81
N GLY A 193 -13.32 6.32 -4.03
CA GLY A 193 -13.08 5.63 -2.77
C GLY A 193 -12.75 6.61 -1.66
N LEU A 194 -13.23 6.31 -0.46
CA LEU A 194 -12.82 6.95 0.79
C LEU A 194 -12.27 5.88 1.72
N MET A 195 -11.18 6.18 2.42
CA MET A 195 -10.52 5.26 3.33
C MET A 195 -10.05 5.98 4.58
N ILE A 196 -10.42 5.45 5.75
CA ILE A 196 -9.81 5.79 7.03
C ILE A 196 -8.97 4.58 7.43
N GLN A 197 -7.66 4.74 7.41
CA GLN A 197 -6.72 3.66 7.69
C GLN A 197 -6.01 3.89 9.03
N ASP A 198 -5.72 2.79 9.74
CA ASP A 198 -5.03 2.78 11.03
C ASP A 198 -5.78 3.53 12.15
N LEU A 199 -7.12 3.47 12.11
CA LEU A 199 -7.95 4.02 13.17
C LEU A 199 -7.63 3.31 14.49
N ASN A 200 -7.18 4.10 15.48
CA ASN A 200 -6.78 3.61 16.82
C ASN A 200 -5.71 2.48 16.80
N SER A 201 -4.92 2.38 15.72
CA SER A 201 -3.84 1.41 15.62
C SER A 201 -2.68 1.83 16.52
N ARG A 202 -2.13 0.87 17.28
CA ARG A 202 -1.03 1.13 18.21
C ARG A 202 -0.27 -0.15 18.55
N TYR A 203 1.01 -0.01 18.91
CA TYR A 203 1.74 -1.03 19.62
C TYR A 203 1.73 -0.75 21.13
N GLN A 204 1.63 -1.82 21.90
CA GLN A 204 1.83 -1.81 23.32
C GLN A 204 3.10 -2.60 23.65
N TRP A 205 4.08 -1.93 24.20
CA TRP A 205 5.37 -2.48 24.59
C TRP A 205 5.40 -2.66 26.10
N LYS A 206 5.73 -3.87 26.58
CA LYS A 206 5.90 -4.17 28.00
C LYS A 206 7.36 -4.34 28.29
N THR A 207 8.01 -3.31 28.82
CA THR A 207 9.45 -3.29 29.12
C THR A 207 9.76 -3.72 30.55
N ASP A 208 8.75 -3.94 31.40
CA ASP A 208 8.83 -4.42 32.78
C ASP A 208 9.43 -5.83 32.91
N LYS A 209 9.38 -6.61 31.81
CA LYS A 209 10.03 -7.94 31.76
C LYS A 209 11.53 -7.90 31.50
N ILE A 210 12.06 -6.77 31.07
CA ILE A 210 13.45 -6.59 30.62
C ILE A 210 14.22 -5.68 31.58
N TYR A 211 13.54 -4.67 32.13
CA TYR A 211 14.14 -3.66 33.00
C TYR A 211 13.38 -3.57 34.31
N GLU A 212 14.11 -3.50 35.44
CA GLU A 212 13.52 -3.36 36.79
C GLU A 212 12.58 -2.17 36.94
N ARG A 213 12.81 -1.08 36.19
CA ARG A 213 11.97 0.11 36.15
C ARG A 213 11.16 0.21 34.84
N GLY A 214 10.93 -0.94 34.19
CA GLY A 214 10.17 -1.01 32.97
C GLY A 214 8.73 -0.56 33.17
N LYS A 215 8.13 -0.06 32.08
CA LYS A 215 6.74 0.42 32.01
C LYS A 215 6.07 -0.09 30.75
N VAL A 216 4.75 0.04 30.72
CA VAL A 216 3.99 -0.13 29.50
C VAL A 216 4.12 1.16 28.68
N TYR A 217 4.64 1.03 27.48
CA TYR A 217 4.76 2.13 26.53
C TYR A 217 3.80 1.90 25.36
N ILE A 218 3.08 2.96 24.95
CA ILE A 218 2.14 2.92 23.82
C ILE A 218 2.73 3.75 22.67
N GLU A 219 2.88 3.11 21.52
CA GLU A 219 3.33 3.74 20.30
C GLU A 219 2.16 3.78 19.30
N GLN A 220 1.67 4.97 18.99
CA GLN A 220 0.50 5.17 18.14
C GLN A 220 0.89 5.27 16.67
N PHE A 221 0.04 4.74 15.81
CA PHE A 221 0.10 4.94 14.36
C PHE A 221 -0.64 6.25 14.00
N PRO A 222 -0.20 6.96 12.99
CA PRO A 222 -1.01 8.05 12.44
C PRO A 222 -2.21 7.46 11.69
N THR A 223 -3.37 8.07 11.90
CA THR A 223 -4.57 7.73 11.12
C THR A 223 -4.50 8.41 9.76
N LEU A 224 -4.68 7.65 8.68
CA LEU A 224 -4.66 8.15 7.31
C LEU A 224 -6.09 8.29 6.78
N TYR A 225 -6.43 9.48 6.32
CA TYR A 225 -7.66 9.79 5.60
C TYR A 225 -7.33 9.95 4.14
N ARG A 226 -7.90 9.11 3.28
CA ARG A 226 -7.61 9.10 1.84
C ARG A 226 -8.89 9.17 1.04
N PHE A 227 -8.84 9.94 -0.04
CA PHE A 227 -9.80 9.95 -1.13
C PHE A 227 -9.09 9.48 -2.39
N GLY A 228 -9.71 8.59 -3.14
CA GLY A 228 -9.19 8.09 -4.40
C GLY A 228 -10.23 8.15 -5.50
N SER A 229 -9.72 8.20 -6.72
CA SER A 229 -10.54 8.08 -7.92
C SER A 229 -9.84 7.20 -8.95
N THR A 230 -10.64 6.48 -9.72
CA THR A 230 -10.15 5.70 -10.87
C THR A 230 -10.98 6.03 -12.09
N PHE A 231 -10.35 5.98 -13.23
CA PHE A 231 -10.99 6.23 -14.51
C PHE A 231 -10.42 5.29 -15.58
N ASN A 232 -11.29 4.65 -16.33
CA ASN A 232 -10.92 3.77 -17.44
C ASN A 232 -11.32 4.41 -18.76
N TYR A 233 -10.37 4.54 -19.67
CA TYR A 233 -10.61 5.04 -21.03
C TYR A 233 -9.88 4.16 -22.05
N ASN A 234 -10.63 3.40 -22.82
CA ASN A 234 -10.09 2.39 -23.73
C ASN A 234 -9.17 1.41 -22.99
N ASN A 235 -7.92 1.30 -23.46
CA ASN A 235 -6.89 0.44 -22.89
C ASN A 235 -6.07 1.13 -21.77
N THR A 236 -6.49 2.32 -21.33
CA THR A 236 -5.74 3.09 -20.32
C THR A 236 -6.56 3.23 -19.06
N TYR A 237 -5.97 2.81 -17.94
CA TYR A 237 -6.53 2.94 -16.61
C TYR A 237 -5.72 3.94 -15.79
N VAL A 238 -6.40 4.94 -15.24
CA VAL A 238 -5.77 6.02 -14.47
C VAL A 238 -6.31 6.01 -13.05
N THR A 239 -5.42 6.12 -12.08
CA THR A 239 -5.75 6.18 -10.67
C THR A 239 -5.13 7.41 -10.02
N ALA A 240 -5.82 8.01 -9.06
CA ALA A 240 -5.28 9.11 -8.28
C ALA A 240 -5.82 9.07 -6.84
N ASP A 241 -4.92 9.29 -5.86
CA ASP A 241 -5.25 9.38 -4.44
C ASP A 241 -4.73 10.68 -3.84
N ALA A 242 -5.52 11.29 -2.98
CA ALA A 242 -5.13 12.40 -2.13
C ALA A 242 -5.56 12.15 -0.67
N GLY A 243 -4.82 12.70 0.29
CA GLY A 243 -5.17 12.50 1.69
C GLY A 243 -4.23 13.15 2.68
N VAL A 244 -4.51 12.91 3.95
CA VAL A 244 -3.73 13.42 5.08
C VAL A 244 -3.50 12.32 6.11
N ALA A 245 -2.35 12.37 6.76
CA ALA A 245 -2.02 11.56 7.92
C ALA A 245 -2.10 12.45 9.18
N MET A 246 -2.82 12.00 10.19
CA MET A 246 -3.03 12.74 11.43
C MET A 246 -2.54 11.95 12.64
N SER A 247 -1.91 12.65 13.59
CA SER A 247 -1.60 12.13 14.92
C SER A 247 -2.26 13.04 15.94
N GLY A 248 -3.31 12.53 16.60
CA GLY A 248 -4.21 13.37 17.37
C GLY A 248 -4.88 14.45 16.49
N SER A 249 -4.73 15.70 16.86
CA SER A 249 -5.24 16.86 16.09
C SER A 249 -4.25 17.45 15.07
N SER A 250 -3.04 16.90 14.98
CA SER A 250 -1.97 17.46 14.14
C SER A 250 -1.83 16.68 12.83
N ILE A 251 -1.70 17.40 11.70
CA ILE A 251 -1.33 16.82 10.41
C ILE A 251 0.17 16.52 10.45
N VAL A 252 0.54 15.27 10.22
CA VAL A 252 1.92 14.78 10.24
C VAL A 252 2.43 14.38 8.85
N GLY A 253 1.54 14.34 7.87
CA GLY A 253 1.90 14.05 6.47
C GLY A 253 0.72 14.22 5.52
N TYR A 254 1.07 14.25 4.23
CA TYR A 254 0.13 14.32 3.12
C TYR A 254 0.28 13.08 2.24
N VAL A 255 -0.79 12.69 1.57
CA VAL A 255 -0.81 11.63 0.56
C VAL A 255 -1.14 12.27 -0.78
N ALA A 256 -0.28 12.06 -1.76
CA ALA A 256 -0.52 12.44 -3.15
C ALA A 256 0.07 11.34 -4.05
N ARG A 257 -0.79 10.68 -4.82
CA ARG A 257 -0.42 9.52 -5.62
C ARG A 257 -1.16 9.57 -6.96
N ILE A 258 -0.49 9.11 -7.99
CA ILE A 258 -1.06 8.94 -9.34
C ILE A 258 -0.47 7.71 -9.98
N GLY A 259 -1.28 6.97 -10.70
CA GLY A 259 -0.87 5.80 -11.46
C GLY A 259 -1.57 5.72 -12.80
N VAL A 260 -0.86 5.13 -13.76
CA VAL A 260 -1.38 4.84 -15.09
C VAL A 260 -1.01 3.41 -15.44
N GLU A 261 -1.98 2.66 -15.92
CA GLU A 261 -1.82 1.32 -16.49
C GLU A 261 -2.30 1.35 -17.94
N TYR A 262 -1.49 0.82 -18.82
CA TYR A 262 -1.84 0.65 -20.23
C TYR A 262 -1.84 -0.84 -20.57
N GLN A 263 -2.99 -1.34 -21.02
CA GLN A 263 -3.10 -2.71 -21.51
C GLN A 263 -2.58 -2.76 -22.94
N TYR A 264 -1.41 -3.39 -23.10
CA TYR A 264 -0.78 -3.65 -24.40
C TYR A 264 -1.10 -5.08 -24.83
N LEU A 265 -1.84 -5.24 -25.90
CA LEU A 265 -2.45 -6.52 -26.26
C LEU A 265 -3.38 -7.05 -25.15
N GLU A 266 -3.89 -8.27 -25.27
CA GLU A 266 -4.90 -8.77 -24.32
C GLU A 266 -4.32 -9.17 -22.94
N HIS A 267 -3.02 -9.49 -22.88
CA HIS A 267 -2.42 -10.13 -21.72
C HIS A 267 -1.26 -9.34 -21.08
N TYR A 268 -0.83 -8.24 -21.69
CA TYR A 268 0.35 -7.50 -21.25
C TYR A 268 -0.04 -6.12 -20.69
N TYR A 269 0.55 -5.74 -19.58
CA TYR A 269 0.29 -4.45 -18.95
C TYR A 269 1.61 -3.69 -18.74
N LEU A 270 1.59 -2.41 -19.10
CA LEU A 270 2.65 -1.44 -18.82
C LEU A 270 2.14 -0.46 -17.77
N ARG A 271 2.93 -0.21 -16.75
CA ARG A 271 2.50 0.62 -15.62
C ARG A 271 3.54 1.66 -15.28
N GLY A 272 3.06 2.82 -14.85
CA GLY A 272 3.88 3.88 -14.30
C GLY A 272 3.11 4.69 -13.28
N GLY A 273 3.81 5.19 -12.28
CA GLY A 273 3.16 5.96 -11.23
C GLY A 273 4.13 6.73 -10.36
N PHE A 274 3.55 7.65 -9.62
CA PHE A 274 4.24 8.44 -8.61
C PHE A 274 3.40 8.48 -7.34
N GLY A 275 4.00 8.25 -6.19
CA GLY A 275 3.29 8.31 -4.93
C GLY A 275 4.22 8.56 -3.75
N ASN A 276 3.91 9.59 -2.98
CA ASN A 276 4.64 9.93 -1.75
C ASN A 276 6.17 10.06 -1.94
N GLY A 277 6.60 10.67 -3.05
CA GLY A 277 8.02 10.84 -3.37
C GLY A 277 8.72 9.63 -3.99
N ARG A 278 7.96 8.60 -4.41
CA ARG A 278 8.47 7.40 -5.06
C ARG A 278 7.97 7.34 -6.49
N VAL A 279 8.87 7.00 -7.42
CA VAL A 279 8.54 6.72 -8.82
C VAL A 279 8.54 5.21 -9.01
N GLY A 280 7.46 4.67 -9.54
CA GLY A 280 7.32 3.26 -9.88
C GLY A 280 7.10 3.04 -11.36
N VAL A 281 7.64 1.95 -11.89
CA VAL A 281 7.32 1.40 -13.22
C VAL A 281 7.11 -0.09 -13.09
N GLY A 282 6.30 -0.69 -13.95
CA GLY A 282 6.02 -2.11 -13.85
C GLY A 282 5.47 -2.73 -15.11
N LEU A 283 5.52 -4.04 -15.11
CA LEU A 283 5.01 -4.92 -16.16
C LEU A 283 4.05 -5.93 -15.53
N GLY A 284 3.04 -6.33 -16.27
CA GLY A 284 2.11 -7.39 -15.89
C GLY A 284 1.86 -8.34 -17.04
N LEU A 285 1.65 -9.59 -16.70
CA LEU A 285 1.30 -10.66 -17.62
C LEU A 285 0.14 -11.46 -17.04
N ASP A 286 -0.97 -11.51 -17.79
CA ASP A 286 -2.10 -12.38 -17.49
C ASP A 286 -2.07 -13.62 -18.38
N TRP A 287 -2.34 -14.78 -17.81
CA TRP A 287 -2.55 -16.01 -18.57
C TRP A 287 -3.54 -16.93 -17.85
N SER A 288 -4.18 -17.80 -18.59
CA SER A 288 -5.04 -18.86 -18.05
C SER A 288 -4.35 -20.20 -18.28
N LEU A 289 -4.00 -20.89 -17.19
CA LEU A 289 -3.41 -22.22 -17.24
C LEU A 289 -4.47 -23.31 -17.42
N PHE A 290 -5.69 -23.07 -16.88
CA PHE A 290 -6.85 -23.94 -16.96
C PHE A 290 -8.09 -23.06 -17.19
N GLU A 291 -9.18 -23.63 -17.69
CA GLU A 291 -10.39 -22.88 -18.07
C GLU A 291 -10.96 -21.97 -16.96
N ASP A 292 -10.76 -22.35 -15.68
CA ASP A 292 -11.29 -21.59 -14.53
C ASP A 292 -10.21 -20.90 -13.67
N LEU A 293 -8.92 -21.02 -14.02
CA LEU A 293 -7.81 -20.48 -13.23
C LEU A 293 -7.11 -19.36 -14.00
N ASP A 294 -7.48 -18.12 -13.68
CA ASP A 294 -6.80 -16.94 -14.20
C ASP A 294 -5.58 -16.62 -13.33
N SER A 295 -4.42 -16.50 -13.94
CA SER A 295 -3.13 -16.23 -13.28
C SER A 295 -2.56 -14.90 -13.75
N ARG A 296 -1.94 -14.16 -12.82
CA ARG A 296 -1.25 -12.91 -13.10
C ARG A 296 0.13 -12.90 -12.46
N LEU A 297 1.13 -12.52 -13.23
CA LEU A 297 2.48 -12.23 -12.75
C LEU A 297 2.78 -10.76 -12.98
N ASP A 298 3.10 -10.06 -11.92
CA ASP A 298 3.47 -8.65 -11.97
C ASP A 298 4.89 -8.46 -11.46
N TYR A 299 5.62 -7.57 -12.11
CA TYR A 299 6.90 -7.07 -11.66
C TYR A 299 6.89 -5.55 -11.61
N SER A 300 7.49 -4.99 -10.57
CA SER A 300 7.74 -3.55 -10.51
C SER A 300 9.14 -3.21 -10.01
N PHE A 301 9.62 -2.10 -10.51
CA PHE A 301 10.81 -1.40 -10.06
C PHE A 301 10.41 -0.04 -9.53
N ALA A 302 10.87 0.31 -8.33
CA ALA A 302 10.60 1.64 -7.77
C ALA A 302 11.86 2.31 -7.24
N LEU A 303 11.90 3.63 -7.45
CA LEU A 303 12.92 4.52 -6.88
C LEU A 303 12.35 5.11 -5.59
N GLU A 304 12.98 4.81 -4.46
CA GLU A 304 12.52 5.19 -3.13
C GLU A 304 13.32 6.36 -2.52
N GLY A 305 13.88 7.21 -3.36
CA GLY A 305 14.70 8.35 -2.94
C GLY A 305 15.91 7.91 -2.12
N ALA A 306 16.07 8.43 -0.91
CA ALA A 306 17.19 8.07 -0.03
C ALA A 306 17.22 6.60 0.40
N ALA A 307 16.09 5.89 0.30
CA ALA A 307 15.99 4.47 0.64
C ALA A 307 16.47 3.55 -0.50
N GLY A 308 16.83 4.11 -1.66
CA GLY A 308 17.42 3.42 -2.79
C GLY A 308 16.39 2.88 -3.78
N ILE A 309 16.54 1.64 -4.18
CA ILE A 309 15.67 0.97 -5.15
C ILE A 309 14.94 -0.20 -4.51
N SER A 310 13.81 -0.56 -5.09
CA SER A 310 13.08 -1.77 -4.73
C SER A 310 12.63 -2.54 -5.97
N HIS A 311 12.63 -3.86 -5.86
CA HIS A 311 12.09 -4.79 -6.84
C HIS A 311 10.95 -5.55 -6.19
N VAL A 312 9.79 -5.58 -6.84
CA VAL A 312 8.62 -6.28 -6.32
C VAL A 312 8.13 -7.29 -7.34
N PHE A 313 7.89 -8.49 -6.87
CA PHE A 313 7.27 -9.56 -7.64
C PHE A 313 5.96 -9.94 -6.97
N THR A 314 4.91 -10.05 -7.76
CA THR A 314 3.60 -10.50 -7.28
C THR A 314 3.08 -11.59 -8.20
N TYR A 315 2.65 -12.68 -7.59
CA TYR A 315 1.90 -13.73 -8.26
C TYR A 315 0.51 -13.81 -7.65
N ALA A 316 -0.49 -13.80 -8.51
CA ALA A 316 -1.88 -13.85 -8.10
C ALA A 316 -2.67 -14.79 -9.00
N PHE A 317 -3.73 -15.38 -8.46
CA PHE A 317 -4.65 -16.23 -9.20
C PHE A 317 -6.07 -16.08 -8.70
N SER A 318 -7.03 -16.23 -9.63
CA SER A 318 -8.47 -16.15 -9.38
C SER A 318 -9.15 -17.44 -9.87
N PHE A 319 -10.08 -17.98 -9.09
CA PHE A 319 -10.73 -19.27 -9.33
C PHE A 319 -12.17 -19.30 -8.81
#